data_47d33eb8ca462d6bca75462371a5212c
#
_entry.id   47d33eb8ca462d6bca75462371a5212c
#
_cell.length_a   1.000
_cell.length_b   1.000
_cell.length_c   1.000
_cell.angle_alpha   90.00
_cell.angle_beta   90.00
_cell.angle_gamma   90.00
#
_symmetry.space_group_name_H-M   'P 1'
#
loop_
_entity.id
_entity.type
_entity.pdbx_description
1 polymer ?
#
loop_
_entity_poly.entity_id
_entity_poly.type
_entity_poly.pdbx_seq_one_letter_code
_entity_poly.pdbx_strand_id
1 'polypeptide(L)'
;SQNDPFSISEGRVGKFHKADAIKDLYTIYANDSIVGDSTAIANGLVGSRISIFEKGGAPLLHLNPIQDSISVIGSVRVLDKRFKTDKGISLESTFKEVSNAYTIDNIQTTFSSVIVSFKGSEVYVTIDRKALPEDLRYGTIEKLDPIQIPEEAPIKNLMISWQR
;
A
#
# COMPACT_ATOMS: atom_id res chain seq x y z
N SER A 1 -15.36 -11.03 -0.17
CA SER A 1 -15.39 -12.18 0.70
C SER A 1 -14.30 -12.11 1.75
N GLN A 2 -14.61 -12.47 3.01
CA GLN A 2 -13.63 -12.49 4.10
C GLN A 2 -12.50 -13.49 3.87
N ASN A 3 -12.70 -14.47 3.00
CA ASN A 3 -11.74 -15.52 2.70
C ASN A 3 -10.99 -15.28 1.38
N ASP A 4 -11.27 -14.18 0.70
CA ASP A 4 -10.58 -13.84 -0.54
C ASP A 4 -9.16 -13.38 -0.21
N PRO A 5 -8.12 -14.13 -0.69
CA PRO A 5 -6.73 -13.77 -0.42
C PRO A 5 -6.28 -12.48 -1.11
N PHE A 6 -7.11 -11.90 -1.96
CA PHE A 6 -6.83 -10.65 -2.67
C PHE A 6 -7.74 -9.51 -2.26
N SER A 7 -8.53 -9.66 -1.21
CA SER A 7 -9.36 -8.56 -0.71
C SER A 7 -8.59 -7.72 0.31
N ILE A 8 -8.88 -6.43 0.31
CA ILE A 8 -8.32 -5.46 1.26
C ILE A 8 -9.49 -4.83 2.02
N SER A 9 -9.45 -4.91 3.32
CA SER A 9 -10.44 -4.29 4.20
C SER A 9 -9.74 -3.63 5.38
N GLU A 10 -10.49 -2.93 6.21
CA GLU A 10 -9.91 -2.29 7.38
C GLU A 10 -9.16 -3.31 8.24
N GLY A 11 -7.89 -3.03 8.51
CA GLY A 11 -7.02 -3.88 9.31
C GLY A 11 -6.57 -5.17 8.64
N ARG A 12 -6.81 -5.36 7.36
CA ARG A 12 -6.45 -6.61 6.68
C ARG A 12 -6.08 -6.38 5.20
N VAL A 13 -4.97 -7.01 4.79
CA VAL A 13 -4.57 -7.10 3.38
C VAL A 13 -4.41 -8.58 3.05
N GLY A 14 -5.35 -9.13 2.28
CA GLY A 14 -5.36 -10.55 1.95
C GLY A 14 -5.38 -11.42 3.20
N LYS A 15 -4.38 -12.26 3.33
CA LYS A 15 -4.24 -13.20 4.47
C LYS A 15 -3.73 -12.53 5.74
N PHE A 16 -3.16 -11.33 5.64
CA PHE A 16 -2.45 -10.68 6.74
C PHE A 16 -3.33 -9.65 7.44
N HIS A 17 -3.46 -9.77 8.76
CA HIS A 17 -4.15 -8.82 9.62
C HIS A 17 -3.14 -7.96 10.35
N LYS A 18 -3.45 -6.69 10.59
CA LYS A 18 -2.53 -5.77 11.26
C LYS A 18 -2.13 -6.23 12.67
N ALA A 19 -2.97 -7.02 13.31
CA ALA A 19 -2.70 -7.56 14.65
C ALA A 19 -1.84 -8.82 14.63
N ASP A 20 -1.56 -9.38 13.44
CA ASP A 20 -0.74 -10.59 13.33
C ASP A 20 0.71 -10.29 13.70
N ALA A 21 1.33 -11.23 14.40
CA ALA A 21 2.73 -11.13 14.77
C ALA A 21 3.63 -11.42 13.56
N ILE A 22 4.74 -10.69 13.45
CA ILE A 22 5.72 -10.90 12.37
C ILE A 22 6.23 -12.35 12.36
N LYS A 23 6.44 -12.94 13.54
CA LYS A 23 6.90 -14.34 13.65
C LYS A 23 5.93 -15.36 13.06
N ASP A 24 4.66 -14.99 12.87
CA ASP A 24 3.63 -15.88 12.31
C ASP A 24 3.56 -15.85 10.78
N LEU A 25 4.39 -15.05 10.12
CA LEU A 25 4.36 -14.89 8.67
C LEU A 25 4.56 -16.22 7.93
N TYR A 26 5.43 -17.09 8.40
CA TYR A 26 5.68 -18.39 7.76
C TYR A 26 4.46 -19.32 7.84
N THR A 27 3.65 -19.16 8.87
CA THR A 27 2.38 -19.90 8.99
C THR A 27 1.32 -19.29 8.09
N ILE A 28 1.17 -17.96 8.13
CA ILE A 28 0.16 -17.24 7.36
C ILE A 28 0.37 -17.46 5.85
N TYR A 29 1.62 -17.40 5.41
CA TYR A 29 2.00 -17.54 4.01
C TYR A 29 2.69 -18.88 3.71
N ALA A 30 2.20 -19.95 4.36
CA ALA A 30 2.82 -21.28 4.25
C ALA A 30 2.90 -21.79 2.80
N ASN A 31 1.98 -21.33 1.95
CA ASN A 31 1.92 -21.75 0.54
C ASN A 31 2.54 -20.70 -0.42
N ASP A 32 3.17 -19.67 0.13
CA ASP A 32 3.78 -18.60 -0.65
C ASP A 32 5.28 -18.54 -0.36
N SER A 33 6.01 -17.68 -1.07
CA SER A 33 7.43 -17.43 -0.82
C SER A 33 7.60 -16.14 -0.04
N ILE A 34 8.45 -16.18 0.99
CA ILE A 34 8.79 -15.03 1.81
C ILE A 34 10.26 -14.70 1.62
N VAL A 35 10.56 -13.47 1.24
CA VAL A 35 11.93 -12.98 1.10
C VAL A 35 12.15 -11.85 2.10
N GLY A 36 13.12 -12.04 2.99
CA GLY A 36 13.47 -11.09 4.04
C GLY A 36 14.52 -11.69 4.96
N ASP A 37 14.84 -10.98 6.05
CA ASP A 37 15.74 -11.50 7.07
C ASP A 37 15.02 -12.59 7.86
N SER A 38 15.33 -13.84 7.56
CA SER A 38 14.64 -14.99 8.18
C SER A 38 14.84 -15.05 9.70
N THR A 39 16.01 -14.65 10.19
CA THR A 39 16.28 -14.61 11.63
C THR A 39 15.42 -13.55 12.32
N ALA A 40 15.35 -12.36 11.75
CA ALA A 40 14.52 -11.28 12.28
C ALA A 40 13.04 -11.67 12.27
N ILE A 41 12.55 -12.27 11.19
CA ILE A 41 11.15 -12.72 11.08
C ILE A 41 10.85 -13.76 12.15
N ALA A 42 11.68 -14.81 12.25
CA ALA A 42 11.45 -15.91 13.18
C ALA A 42 11.44 -15.44 14.64
N ASN A 43 12.22 -14.42 14.97
CA ASN A 43 12.31 -13.87 16.33
C ASN A 43 11.37 -12.67 16.55
N GLY A 44 10.56 -12.31 15.58
CA GLY A 44 9.63 -11.18 15.70
C GLY A 44 10.32 -9.82 15.84
N LEU A 45 11.52 -9.67 15.27
CA LEU A 45 12.31 -8.45 15.37
C LEU A 45 12.03 -7.52 14.19
N VAL A 46 12.31 -6.23 14.37
CA VAL A 46 12.28 -5.28 13.26
C VAL A 46 13.45 -5.56 12.34
N GLY A 47 13.12 -5.83 11.09
CA GLY A 47 14.09 -6.00 10.03
C GLY A 47 13.80 -5.04 8.89
N SER A 48 14.43 -5.29 7.75
CA SER A 48 14.11 -4.60 6.51
C SER A 48 12.77 -5.11 5.95
N ARG A 49 12.34 -4.49 4.86
CA ARG A 49 11.13 -4.86 4.13
C ARG A 49 11.07 -6.36 3.86
N ILE A 50 9.88 -6.92 4.03
CA ILE A 50 9.60 -8.33 3.77
C ILE A 50 8.78 -8.41 2.49
N SER A 51 9.22 -9.23 1.54
CA SER A 51 8.54 -9.41 0.26
C SER A 51 7.81 -10.75 0.23
N ILE A 52 6.55 -10.72 -0.14
CA ILE A 52 5.71 -11.91 -0.30
C ILE A 52 5.50 -12.15 -1.79
N PHE A 53 5.81 -13.36 -2.24
CA PHE A 53 5.61 -13.81 -3.62
C PHE A 53 4.66 -14.98 -3.63
N GLU A 54 3.79 -15.02 -4.61
CA GLU A 54 2.99 -16.22 -4.88
C GLU A 54 3.93 -17.35 -5.25
N LYS A 55 3.60 -18.56 -4.84
CA LYS A 55 4.36 -19.74 -5.25
C LYS A 55 4.35 -19.80 -6.78
N GLY A 56 5.54 -19.82 -7.38
CA GLY A 56 5.69 -19.71 -8.82
C GLY A 56 6.17 -18.35 -9.30
N GLY A 57 6.23 -17.33 -8.42
CA GLY A 57 7.02 -16.14 -8.65
C GLY A 57 6.35 -14.78 -8.71
N ALA A 58 5.02 -14.68 -8.79
CA ALA A 58 4.37 -13.37 -8.87
C ALA A 58 4.54 -12.59 -7.56
N PRO A 59 5.09 -11.35 -7.58
CA PRO A 59 5.17 -10.53 -6.38
C PRO A 59 3.77 -10.10 -5.93
N LEU A 60 3.50 -10.23 -4.63
CA LEU A 60 2.19 -9.93 -4.06
C LEU A 60 2.21 -8.65 -3.23
N LEU A 61 3.09 -8.62 -2.22
CA LEU A 61 3.11 -7.55 -1.22
C LEU A 61 4.54 -7.25 -0.78
N HIS A 62 4.77 -5.98 -0.42
CA HIS A 62 5.86 -5.60 0.47
C HIS A 62 5.27 -5.26 1.82
N LEU A 63 5.79 -5.90 2.87
CA LEU A 63 5.42 -5.62 4.26
C LEU A 63 6.57 -4.82 4.88
N ASN A 64 6.24 -3.68 5.49
CA ASN A 64 7.24 -2.78 6.07
C ASN A 64 7.14 -2.82 7.59
N PRO A 65 8.09 -3.51 8.28
CA PRO A 65 8.09 -3.58 9.73
C PRO A 65 8.43 -2.24 10.37
N ILE A 66 7.84 -2.00 11.55
CA ILE A 66 8.19 -0.87 12.41
C ILE A 66 8.37 -1.36 13.84
N GLN A 67 9.13 -0.59 14.61
CA GLN A 67 9.25 -0.79 16.06
C GLN A 67 8.22 0.10 16.74
N ASP A 68 7.24 -0.54 17.36
CA ASP A 68 6.36 0.09 18.32
C ASP A 68 6.69 -0.54 19.69
N SER A 69 5.75 -0.70 20.60
CA SER A 69 5.99 -1.45 21.85
C SER A 69 6.45 -2.88 21.54
N ILE A 70 5.99 -3.43 20.42
CA ILE A 70 6.45 -4.69 19.83
C ILE A 70 6.71 -4.45 18.34
N SER A 71 7.44 -5.37 17.70
CA SER A 71 7.67 -5.30 16.26
C SER A 71 6.41 -5.71 15.50
N VAL A 72 5.89 -4.79 14.69
CA VAL A 72 4.67 -5.00 13.90
C VAL A 72 4.90 -4.52 12.46
N ILE A 73 3.99 -4.91 11.59
CA ILE A 73 3.95 -4.33 10.23
C ILE A 73 3.26 -2.98 10.31
N GLY A 74 3.94 -1.93 9.87
CA GLY A 74 3.41 -0.56 9.90
C GLY A 74 2.75 -0.14 8.61
N SER A 75 3.14 -0.72 7.49
CA SER A 75 2.53 -0.44 6.20
C SER A 75 2.71 -1.59 5.23
N VAL A 76 1.85 -1.63 4.22
CA VAL A 76 1.86 -2.65 3.19
C VAL A 76 1.80 -1.96 1.83
N ARG A 77 2.67 -2.37 0.92
CA ARG A 77 2.59 -1.99 -0.49
C ARG A 77 2.02 -3.15 -1.29
N VAL A 78 0.97 -2.88 -2.05
CA VAL A 78 0.34 -3.87 -2.92
C VAL A 78 1.11 -3.92 -4.23
N LEU A 79 1.50 -5.12 -4.68
CA LEU A 79 2.28 -5.33 -5.90
C LEU A 79 1.51 -6.06 -6.98
N ASP A 80 0.37 -6.65 -6.65
CA ASP A 80 -0.41 -7.45 -7.60
C ASP A 80 -1.77 -6.79 -7.85
N LYS A 81 -2.13 -6.68 -9.10
CA LYS A 81 -3.37 -6.03 -9.53
C LYS A 81 -4.66 -6.75 -9.11
N ARG A 82 -4.55 -8.02 -8.67
CA ARG A 82 -5.71 -8.77 -8.19
C ARG A 82 -6.22 -8.27 -6.84
N PHE A 83 -5.37 -7.60 -6.05
CA PHE A 83 -5.81 -7.01 -4.79
C PHE A 83 -6.78 -5.86 -5.03
N LYS A 84 -7.92 -5.92 -4.35
CA LYS A 84 -8.95 -4.86 -4.42
C LYS A 84 -9.42 -4.48 -3.02
N THR A 85 -9.59 -3.19 -2.81
CA THR A 85 -10.22 -2.69 -1.59
C THR A 85 -11.71 -3.02 -1.60
N ASP A 86 -12.37 -2.87 -0.46
CA ASP A 86 -13.82 -3.02 -0.34
C ASP A 86 -14.59 -2.00 -1.20
N LYS A 87 -13.93 -0.94 -1.65
CA LYS A 87 -14.49 0.05 -2.57
C LYS A 87 -14.07 -0.17 -4.03
N GLY A 88 -13.45 -1.32 -4.32
CA GLY A 88 -13.12 -1.73 -5.68
C GLY A 88 -11.85 -1.12 -6.25
N ILE A 89 -11.00 -0.52 -5.44
CA ILE A 89 -9.78 0.12 -5.90
C ILE A 89 -8.63 -0.91 -5.95
N SER A 90 -7.89 -0.89 -7.06
CA SER A 90 -6.74 -1.74 -7.32
C SER A 90 -5.62 -0.94 -7.98
N LEU A 91 -4.51 -1.61 -8.28
CA LEU A 91 -3.40 -0.99 -9.04
C LEU A 91 -3.79 -0.57 -10.46
N GLU A 92 -4.92 -1.03 -10.96
CA GLU A 92 -5.43 -0.65 -12.28
C GLU A 92 -6.36 0.58 -12.26
N SER A 93 -6.64 1.11 -11.06
CA SER A 93 -7.55 2.25 -10.91
C SER A 93 -6.91 3.56 -11.34
N THR A 94 -7.74 4.47 -11.81
CA THR A 94 -7.35 5.85 -12.13
C THR A 94 -7.59 6.77 -10.94
N PHE A 95 -7.04 7.98 -10.98
CA PHE A 95 -7.29 8.98 -9.95
C PHE A 95 -8.79 9.27 -9.79
N LYS A 96 -9.52 9.36 -10.91
CA LYS A 96 -10.97 9.58 -10.89
C LYS A 96 -11.69 8.49 -10.10
N GLU A 97 -11.37 7.23 -10.38
CA GLU A 97 -11.99 6.11 -9.67
C GLU A 97 -11.69 6.14 -8.17
N VAL A 98 -10.46 6.46 -7.80
CA VAL A 98 -10.06 6.55 -6.40
C VAL A 98 -10.76 7.73 -5.71
N SER A 99 -10.79 8.90 -6.36
CA SER A 99 -11.43 10.10 -5.78
C SER A 99 -12.96 9.97 -5.69
N ASN A 100 -13.56 9.15 -6.54
CA ASN A 100 -14.99 8.83 -6.42
C ASN A 100 -15.28 7.84 -5.29
N ALA A 101 -14.33 6.94 -5.00
CA ALA A 101 -14.51 5.91 -3.98
C ALA A 101 -14.25 6.43 -2.57
N TYR A 102 -13.32 7.37 -2.40
CA TYR A 102 -12.86 7.88 -1.11
C TYR A 102 -12.92 9.40 -1.08
N THR A 103 -13.00 9.96 0.13
CA THR A 103 -12.90 11.41 0.35
C THR A 103 -11.46 11.78 0.63
N ILE A 104 -10.89 12.66 -0.18
CA ILE A 104 -9.50 13.11 -0.03
C ILE A 104 -9.34 13.87 1.29
N ASP A 105 -8.34 13.48 2.07
CA ASP A 105 -7.94 14.15 3.30
C ASP A 105 -6.75 15.06 3.08
N ASN A 106 -5.71 14.56 2.43
CA ASN A 106 -4.47 15.32 2.24
C ASN A 106 -3.78 14.93 0.93
N ILE A 107 -3.14 15.90 0.31
CA ILE A 107 -2.30 15.71 -0.87
C ILE A 107 -0.94 16.30 -0.56
N GLN A 108 0.11 15.48 -0.70
CA GLN A 108 1.49 15.89 -0.55
C GLN A 108 2.25 15.62 -1.83
N THR A 109 3.17 16.51 -2.17
CA THR A 109 4.05 16.28 -3.32
C THR A 109 5.47 16.01 -2.83
N THR A 110 6.11 15.05 -3.47
CA THR A 110 7.52 14.76 -3.32
C THR A 110 8.23 15.12 -4.62
N PHE A 111 9.53 14.86 -4.69
CA PHE A 111 10.30 15.07 -5.90
C PHE A 111 9.72 14.31 -7.10
N SER A 112 9.22 13.11 -6.90
CA SER A 112 8.79 12.21 -8.00
C SER A 112 7.33 11.78 -7.93
N SER A 113 6.63 12.05 -6.83
CA SER A 113 5.30 11.49 -6.59
C SER A 113 4.35 12.50 -5.98
N VAL A 114 3.07 12.24 -6.17
CA VAL A 114 1.96 12.86 -5.44
C VAL A 114 1.41 11.78 -4.51
N ILE A 115 1.31 12.07 -3.22
CA ILE A 115 0.78 11.16 -2.21
C ILE A 115 -0.61 11.66 -1.80
N VAL A 116 -1.62 10.81 -1.96
CA VAL A 116 -3.01 11.15 -1.68
C VAL A 116 -3.53 10.24 -0.58
N SER A 117 -3.93 10.81 0.55
CA SER A 117 -4.55 10.09 1.65
C SER A 117 -6.03 10.44 1.76
N PHE A 118 -6.80 9.58 2.44
CA PHE A 118 -8.25 9.66 2.46
C PHE A 118 -8.78 9.66 3.89
N LYS A 119 -9.89 10.36 4.10
CA LYS A 119 -10.53 10.49 5.42
C LYS A 119 -11.04 9.14 5.90
N GLY A 120 -10.66 8.80 7.14
CA GLY A 120 -11.15 7.59 7.79
C GLY A 120 -10.69 6.30 7.14
N SER A 121 -9.62 6.32 6.35
CA SER A 121 -9.13 5.17 5.61
C SER A 121 -7.66 4.89 5.88
N GLU A 122 -7.30 3.62 5.89
CA GLU A 122 -5.91 3.16 5.95
C GLU A 122 -5.26 3.19 4.55
N VAL A 123 -6.08 3.32 3.51
CA VAL A 123 -5.62 3.35 2.12
C VAL A 123 -5.03 4.71 1.79
N TYR A 124 -3.87 4.73 1.14
CA TYR A 124 -3.38 5.89 0.42
C TYR A 124 -2.76 5.44 -0.89
N VAL A 125 -2.68 6.35 -1.83
CA VAL A 125 -2.13 6.06 -3.16
C VAL A 125 -1.05 7.06 -3.50
N THR A 126 -0.16 6.67 -4.41
CA THR A 126 0.77 7.60 -5.03
C THR A 126 0.51 7.67 -6.52
N ILE A 127 0.79 8.82 -7.09
CA ILE A 127 0.69 9.08 -8.52
C ILE A 127 2.04 9.63 -8.95
N ASP A 128 2.54 9.20 -10.11
CA ASP A 128 3.79 9.72 -10.64
C ASP A 128 3.60 11.18 -11.04
N ARG A 129 4.52 12.06 -10.61
CA ARG A 129 4.47 13.48 -10.99
C ARG A 129 4.50 13.70 -12.51
N LYS A 130 5.05 12.74 -13.25
CA LYS A 130 5.04 12.80 -14.72
C LYS A 130 3.62 12.71 -15.30
N ALA A 131 2.65 12.24 -14.53
CA ALA A 131 1.25 12.19 -14.93
C ALA A 131 0.55 13.54 -14.79
N LEU A 132 1.16 14.51 -14.10
CA LEU A 132 0.61 15.86 -13.96
C LEU A 132 0.82 16.69 -15.24
N PRO A 133 0.07 17.79 -15.39
CA PRO A 133 0.36 18.78 -16.43
C PRO A 133 1.84 19.20 -16.38
N GLU A 134 2.39 19.56 -17.53
CA GLU A 134 3.83 19.77 -17.70
C GLU A 134 4.43 20.76 -16.69
N ASP A 135 3.74 21.85 -16.40
CA ASP A 135 4.21 22.89 -15.46
C ASP A 135 4.22 22.41 -13.99
N LEU A 136 3.61 21.27 -13.68
CA LEU A 136 3.56 20.71 -12.32
C LEU A 136 4.45 19.46 -12.15
N ARG A 137 5.20 19.07 -13.17
CA ARG A 137 6.04 17.86 -13.12
C ARG A 137 7.32 18.04 -12.34
N TYR A 138 7.80 19.25 -12.21
CA TYR A 138 9.09 19.58 -11.61
C TYR A 138 8.97 20.73 -10.62
N GLY A 139 9.97 20.87 -9.78
CA GLY A 139 10.05 21.96 -8.82
C GLY A 139 9.23 21.72 -7.55
N THR A 140 9.19 22.75 -6.72
CA THR A 140 8.45 22.72 -5.46
C THR A 140 7.01 23.13 -5.68
N ILE A 141 6.09 22.33 -5.18
CA ILE A 141 4.66 22.64 -5.14
C ILE A 141 4.25 22.71 -3.68
N GLU A 142 3.84 23.90 -3.21
CA GLU A 142 3.42 24.07 -1.82
C GLU A 142 2.06 23.44 -1.56
N LYS A 143 1.15 23.54 -2.53
CA LYS A 143 -0.19 23.00 -2.42
C LYS A 143 -0.69 22.57 -3.78
N LEU A 144 -1.04 21.32 -3.93
CA LEU A 144 -1.64 20.77 -5.13
C LEU A 144 -3.13 20.57 -4.88
N ASP A 145 -3.95 21.18 -5.74
CA ASP A 145 -5.39 21.01 -5.70
C ASP A 145 -5.78 19.72 -6.44
N PRO A 146 -6.75 18.95 -5.93
CA PRO A 146 -7.20 17.73 -6.61
C PRO A 146 -7.57 17.93 -8.08
N ILE A 147 -8.14 19.09 -8.44
CA ILE A 147 -8.54 19.38 -9.82
C ILE A 147 -7.34 19.46 -10.77
N GLN A 148 -6.14 19.69 -10.25
CA GLN A 148 -4.92 19.73 -11.04
C GLN A 148 -4.37 18.35 -11.37
N ILE A 149 -4.90 17.32 -10.75
CA ILE A 149 -4.52 15.93 -11.04
C ILE A 149 -5.45 15.40 -12.14
N PRO A 150 -4.89 14.96 -13.28
CA PRO A 150 -5.73 14.44 -14.38
C PRO A 150 -6.58 13.26 -13.90
N GLU A 151 -7.83 13.24 -14.30
CA GLU A 151 -8.77 12.17 -13.92
C GLU A 151 -8.26 10.79 -14.34
N GLU A 152 -7.59 10.71 -15.47
CA GLU A 152 -7.10 9.46 -16.04
C GLU A 152 -5.70 9.07 -15.52
N ALA A 153 -5.10 9.86 -14.62
CA ALA A 153 -3.79 9.53 -14.07
C ALA A 153 -3.84 8.16 -13.39
N PRO A 154 -2.94 7.25 -13.79
CA PRO A 154 -2.92 5.91 -13.17
C PRO A 154 -2.31 5.98 -11.78
N ILE A 155 -2.74 5.09 -10.92
CA ILE A 155 -2.11 4.88 -9.62
C ILE A 155 -0.75 4.25 -9.84
N LYS A 156 0.29 4.81 -9.20
CA LYS A 156 1.63 4.23 -9.21
C LYS A 156 1.77 3.20 -8.10
N ASN A 157 1.34 3.55 -6.88
CA ASN A 157 1.37 2.65 -5.72
C ASN A 157 0.03 2.67 -5.01
N LEU A 158 -0.38 1.49 -4.55
CA LEU A 158 -1.50 1.30 -3.63
C LEU A 158 -0.92 0.86 -2.29
N MET A 159 -1.16 1.66 -1.27
CA MET A 159 -0.54 1.51 0.03
C MET A 159 -1.60 1.41 1.13
N ILE A 160 -1.28 0.64 2.14
CA ILE A 160 -2.11 0.53 3.36
C ILE A 160 -1.21 0.95 4.54
N SER A 161 -1.63 1.95 5.29
CA SER A 161 -0.90 2.40 6.47
C SER A 161 -1.63 2.02 7.75
N TRP A 162 -0.91 1.35 8.62
CA TRP A 162 -1.37 1.01 9.98
C TRP A 162 -0.65 1.83 11.05
N GLN A 163 0.21 2.73 10.62
CA GLN A 163 0.84 3.70 11.50
C GLN A 163 -0.12 4.84 11.79
N ARG A 164 -0.03 5.38 13.00
CA ARG A 164 -0.77 6.56 13.42
C ARG A 164 0.18 7.72 13.65
#